data_8c63623fd543c2a9ae59532c397c6ce1
#
_entry.id   8c63623fd543c2a9ae59532c397c6ce1
#
_cell.length_a   1.000
_cell.length_b   1.000
_cell.length_c   1.000
_cell.angle_alpha   90.00
_cell.angle_beta   90.00
_cell.angle_gamma   90.00
#
_symmetry.space_group_name_H-M   'P 1'
#
loop_
_entity.id
_entity.type
_entity.pdbx_description
1 polymer ?
#
loop_
_entity_poly.entity_id
_entity_poly.type
_entity_poly.pdbx_seq_one_letter_code
_entity_poly.pdbx_strand_id
1 'polypeptide(L)'
;MNKKIKKTRYEDMYRAILTLETVEEAIAFFSDLCTVGELNAMEQRFQVAVLLSQGLIYNDILEKTGASSATISRVNRSLQYGSGGYDIAFSRMKEKDE
;
A
#
# COMPACT_ATOMS: atom_id res chain seq x y z
N MET A 1 -14.44 14.54 19.36
CA MET A 1 -14.11 14.03 19.23
C MET A 1 -13.71 13.15 19.60
N ASN A 2 -13.61 12.56 19.71
CA ASN A 2 -13.08 11.76 20.06
C ASN A 2 -12.06 11.25 19.79
N LYS A 3 -11.62 11.49 19.48
CA LYS A 3 -10.46 11.30 19.18
C LYS A 3 -9.69 10.51 20.02
N LYS A 4 -9.91 10.34 21.03
CA LYS A 4 -9.17 9.62 21.91
C LYS A 4 -9.07 8.23 21.53
N ILE A 5 -10.00 7.73 20.93
CA ILE A 5 -9.93 6.39 20.54
C ILE A 5 -8.83 6.11 19.65
N LYS A 6 -8.49 7.07 18.88
CA LYS A 6 -7.52 6.87 17.94
C LYS A 6 -6.19 6.83 18.47
N LYS A 7 -6.01 7.02 19.71
CA LYS A 7 -4.68 7.02 20.27
C LYS A 7 -4.05 5.68 20.30
N THR A 8 -4.67 4.66 19.79
CA THR A 8 -4.00 3.39 19.65
C THR A 8 -2.92 3.45 18.60
N ARG A 9 -2.84 4.55 17.81
CA ARG A 9 -1.82 4.70 16.81
C ARG A 9 -1.16 6.05 16.91
N TYR A 10 0.10 6.12 16.47
CA TYR A 10 0.81 7.37 16.43
C TYR A 10 0.44 8.09 15.14
N GLU A 11 -0.27 9.18 15.25
CA GLU A 11 -0.80 9.87 14.08
C GLU A 11 0.21 10.76 13.38
N ASP A 12 1.29 11.14 14.06
CA ASP A 12 2.23 12.10 13.49
C ASP A 12 2.82 11.62 12.17
N MET A 13 3.18 10.34 12.11
CA MET A 13 3.72 9.80 10.87
C MET A 13 2.72 9.93 9.73
N TYR A 14 1.45 9.61 10.02
CA TYR A 14 0.43 9.68 8.97
C TYR A 14 0.16 11.12 8.55
N ARG A 15 0.22 12.05 9.50
CA ARG A 15 0.06 13.46 9.16
C ARG A 15 1.23 13.94 8.30
N ALA A 16 2.45 13.46 8.61
CA ALA A 16 3.62 13.81 7.80
C ALA A 16 3.45 13.31 6.37
N ILE A 17 2.96 12.08 6.21
CA ILE A 17 2.74 11.52 4.89
C ILE A 17 1.77 12.41 4.08
N LEU A 18 0.76 12.94 4.76
CA LEU A 18 -0.22 13.78 4.06
C LEU A 18 0.30 15.12 3.62
N THR A 19 1.48 15.53 4.08
CA THR A 19 2.08 16.78 3.62
C THR A 19 2.91 16.64 2.35
N LEU A 20 3.20 15.40 1.95
CA LEU A 20 4.03 15.15 0.77
C LEU A 20 3.24 15.47 -0.48
N GLU A 21 3.89 16.14 -1.42
CA GLU A 21 3.19 16.65 -2.60
C GLU A 21 3.65 16.02 -3.91
N THR A 22 4.81 15.39 -3.94
CA THR A 22 5.32 14.79 -5.18
C THR A 22 5.76 13.36 -4.92
N VAL A 23 5.88 12.60 -6.00
CA VAL A 23 6.38 11.23 -5.91
C VAL A 23 7.80 11.24 -5.34
N GLU A 24 8.62 12.20 -5.78
CA GLU A 24 9.98 12.28 -5.31
C GLU A 24 10.06 12.55 -3.81
N GLU A 25 9.17 13.37 -3.28
CA GLU A 25 9.13 13.61 -1.85
C GLU A 25 8.69 12.36 -1.08
N ALA A 26 7.73 11.63 -1.63
CA ALA A 26 7.28 10.39 -1.00
C ALA A 26 8.41 9.36 -0.97
N ILE A 27 9.13 9.21 -2.07
CA ILE A 27 10.25 8.28 -2.13
C ILE A 27 11.31 8.68 -1.10
N ALA A 28 11.64 9.96 -1.02
CA ALA A 28 12.66 10.44 -0.09
C ALA A 28 12.24 10.14 1.36
N PHE A 29 11.00 10.44 1.69
CA PHE A 29 10.51 10.23 3.05
C PHE A 29 10.56 8.76 3.45
N PHE A 30 10.03 7.89 2.59
CA PHE A 30 9.99 6.46 2.91
C PHE A 30 11.38 5.83 2.86
N SER A 31 12.27 6.35 2.00
CA SER A 31 13.66 5.86 1.97
C SER A 31 14.38 6.13 3.29
N ASP A 32 14.05 7.26 3.92
CA ASP A 32 14.64 7.58 5.22
C ASP A 32 13.98 6.81 6.35
N LEU A 33 12.68 6.59 6.25
CA LEU A 33 11.91 5.98 7.33
C LEU A 33 12.09 4.47 7.38
N CYS A 34 12.20 3.83 6.23
CA CYS A 34 12.22 2.37 6.12
C CYS A 34 13.60 1.86 5.74
N THR A 35 13.90 0.63 6.13
CA THR A 35 15.07 -0.05 5.57
C THR A 35 14.77 -0.37 4.10
N VAL A 36 15.84 -0.66 3.34
CA VAL A 36 15.69 -1.04 1.94
C VAL A 36 14.78 -2.26 1.82
N GLY A 37 14.98 -3.25 2.69
CA GLY A 37 14.17 -4.47 2.65
C GLY A 37 12.70 -4.19 2.95
N GLU A 38 12.44 -3.33 3.93
CA GLU A 38 11.07 -2.97 4.26
C GLU A 38 10.38 -2.26 3.10
N LEU A 39 11.09 -1.35 2.47
CA LEU A 39 10.51 -0.60 1.37
C LEU A 39 10.24 -1.51 0.18
N ASN A 40 11.19 -2.38 -0.15
CA ASN A 40 11.00 -3.33 -1.24
C ASN A 40 9.79 -4.23 -0.99
N ALA A 41 9.62 -4.68 0.25
CA ALA A 41 8.48 -5.53 0.59
C ALA A 41 7.17 -4.78 0.45
N MET A 42 7.13 -3.53 0.86
CA MET A 42 5.92 -2.71 0.73
C MET A 42 5.58 -2.48 -0.75
N GLU A 43 6.59 -2.18 -1.56
CA GLU A 43 6.37 -1.96 -2.99
C GLU A 43 5.86 -3.22 -3.67
N GLN A 44 6.42 -4.37 -3.28
CA GLN A 44 5.97 -5.63 -3.84
C GLN A 44 4.52 -5.92 -3.47
N ARG A 45 4.16 -5.71 -2.20
CA ARG A 45 2.78 -5.94 -1.77
C ARG A 45 1.81 -5.02 -2.50
N PHE A 46 2.21 -3.77 -2.70
CA PHE A 46 1.34 -2.85 -3.42
C PHE A 46 1.16 -3.29 -4.87
N GLN A 47 2.24 -3.72 -5.51
CA GLN A 47 2.16 -4.19 -6.89
C GLN A 47 1.25 -5.42 -6.99
N VAL A 48 1.36 -6.34 -6.03
CA VAL A 48 0.48 -7.51 -5.97
C VAL A 48 -0.99 -7.06 -5.88
N ALA A 49 -1.25 -6.06 -5.02
CA ALA A 49 -2.62 -5.57 -4.87
C ALA A 49 -3.17 -4.99 -6.16
N VAL A 50 -2.32 -4.25 -6.89
CA VAL A 50 -2.73 -3.68 -8.18
C VAL A 50 -3.14 -4.80 -9.15
N LEU A 51 -2.29 -5.84 -9.26
CA LEU A 51 -2.56 -6.91 -10.20
C LEU A 51 -3.77 -7.75 -9.81
N LEU A 52 -3.97 -7.97 -8.51
CA LEU A 52 -5.16 -8.65 -8.04
C LEU A 52 -6.42 -7.85 -8.38
N SER A 53 -6.34 -6.53 -8.22
CA SER A 53 -7.49 -5.68 -8.52
C SER A 53 -7.81 -5.66 -10.00
N GLN A 54 -6.83 -6.01 -10.84
CA GLN A 54 -7.03 -6.11 -12.29
C GLN A 54 -7.50 -7.48 -12.72
N GLY A 55 -7.66 -8.40 -11.78
CA GLY A 55 -8.21 -9.72 -12.08
C GLY A 55 -7.21 -10.79 -12.49
N LEU A 56 -5.92 -10.53 -12.33
CA LEU A 56 -4.92 -11.54 -12.67
C LEU A 56 -4.98 -12.71 -11.70
N ILE A 57 -4.65 -13.89 -12.18
CA ILE A 57 -4.60 -15.07 -11.34
C ILE A 57 -3.24 -15.16 -10.65
N TYR A 58 -3.18 -15.95 -9.59
CA TYR A 58 -2.00 -16.02 -8.72
C TYR A 58 -0.72 -16.38 -9.46
N ASN A 59 -0.77 -17.34 -10.37
CA ASN A 59 0.44 -17.74 -11.09
C ASN A 59 1.03 -16.61 -11.90
N ASP A 60 0.18 -15.81 -12.53
CA ASP A 60 0.63 -14.67 -13.31
C ASP A 60 1.25 -13.61 -12.41
N ILE A 61 0.64 -13.39 -11.26
CA ILE A 61 1.14 -12.39 -10.31
C ILE A 61 2.49 -12.83 -9.76
N LEU A 62 2.63 -14.10 -9.43
CA LEU A 62 3.87 -14.64 -8.93
C LEU A 62 4.98 -14.41 -9.94
N GLU A 63 4.71 -14.69 -11.21
CA GLU A 63 5.67 -14.51 -12.28
C GLU A 63 6.06 -13.04 -12.45
N LYS A 64 5.10 -12.15 -12.39
CA LYS A 64 5.37 -10.73 -12.63
C LYS A 64 6.03 -10.02 -11.46
N THR A 65 5.75 -10.45 -10.25
CA THR A 65 6.22 -9.71 -9.07
C THR A 65 7.29 -10.43 -8.27
N GLY A 66 7.44 -11.74 -8.47
CA GLY A 66 8.33 -12.52 -7.64
C GLY A 66 7.80 -12.77 -6.24
N ALA A 67 6.57 -12.34 -5.94
CA ALA A 67 5.99 -12.55 -4.62
C ALA A 67 5.63 -14.02 -4.44
N SER A 68 5.78 -14.51 -3.22
CA SER A 68 5.39 -15.89 -2.91
C SER A 68 3.87 -15.98 -2.88
N SER A 69 3.35 -17.20 -3.03
CA SER A 69 1.91 -17.39 -2.95
C SER A 69 1.36 -16.99 -1.59
N ALA A 70 2.17 -17.15 -0.54
CA ALA A 70 1.75 -16.70 0.80
C ALA A 70 1.56 -15.18 0.83
N THR A 71 2.47 -14.44 0.22
CA THR A 71 2.36 -12.99 0.14
C THR A 71 1.12 -12.58 -0.65
N ILE A 72 0.90 -13.25 -1.79
CA ILE A 72 -0.26 -12.93 -2.63
C ILE A 72 -1.57 -13.21 -1.87
N SER A 73 -1.63 -14.33 -1.17
CA SER A 73 -2.82 -14.65 -0.38
C SER A 73 -3.06 -13.62 0.73
N ARG A 74 -1.99 -13.19 1.37
CA ARG A 74 -2.11 -12.20 2.44
C ARG A 74 -2.63 -10.87 1.91
N VAL A 75 -2.09 -10.43 0.76
CA VAL A 75 -2.55 -9.18 0.16
C VAL A 75 -4.01 -9.31 -0.26
N ASN A 76 -4.38 -10.46 -0.85
CA ASN A 76 -5.75 -10.66 -1.26
C ASN A 76 -6.70 -10.58 -0.07
N ARG A 77 -6.30 -11.14 1.06
CA ARG A 77 -7.12 -11.06 2.27
C ARG A 77 -7.29 -9.60 2.71
N SER A 78 -6.22 -8.81 2.64
CA SER A 78 -6.30 -7.39 3.00
C SER A 78 -7.22 -6.62 2.07
N LEU A 79 -7.22 -6.98 0.78
CA LEU A 79 -8.12 -6.33 -0.18
C LEU A 79 -9.57 -6.63 0.16
N GLN A 80 -9.87 -7.85 0.59
CA GLN A 80 -11.25 -8.25 0.82
C GLN A 80 -11.76 -7.92 2.22
N TYR A 81 -10.90 -8.03 3.22
CA TYR A 81 -11.34 -7.93 4.61
C TYR A 81 -10.56 -6.91 5.43
N GLY A 82 -9.73 -6.09 4.78
CA GLY A 82 -8.90 -5.13 5.49
C GLY A 82 -9.63 -3.84 5.80
N SER A 83 -8.87 -2.79 5.98
CA SER A 83 -9.39 -1.49 6.41
C SER A 83 -9.91 -0.61 5.27
N GLY A 84 -9.85 -1.09 4.05
CA GLY A 84 -10.32 -0.32 2.90
C GLY A 84 -9.30 0.66 2.33
N GLY A 85 -8.06 0.64 2.82
CA GLY A 85 -7.04 1.58 2.37
C GLY A 85 -6.69 1.43 0.91
N TYR A 86 -6.60 0.18 0.43
CA TYR A 86 -6.31 -0.04 -0.98
C TYR A 86 -7.40 0.56 -1.87
N ASP A 87 -8.65 0.36 -1.48
CA ASP A 87 -9.77 0.86 -2.28
C ASP A 87 -9.75 2.38 -2.37
N ILE A 88 -9.45 3.04 -1.25
CA ILE A 88 -9.37 4.49 -1.23
C ILE A 88 -8.26 4.96 -2.18
N ALA A 89 -7.08 4.34 -2.07
CA ALA A 89 -5.94 4.74 -2.89
C ALA A 89 -6.24 4.49 -4.37
N PHE A 90 -6.74 3.30 -4.70
CA PHE A 90 -6.98 2.94 -6.09
C PHE A 90 -8.05 3.84 -6.72
N SER A 91 -9.10 4.15 -5.99
CA SER A 91 -10.15 5.05 -6.48
C SER A 91 -9.58 6.42 -6.82
N ARG A 92 -8.79 6.95 -5.92
CA ARG A 92 -8.26 8.30 -6.10
C ARG A 92 -7.19 8.35 -7.19
N MET A 93 -6.39 7.31 -7.33
CA MET A 93 -5.42 7.22 -8.41
C MET A 93 -6.13 7.20 -9.75
N LYS A 94 -7.23 6.45 -9.83
CA LYS A 94 -7.98 6.38 -11.06
C LYS A 94 -8.58 7.73 -11.43
N GLU A 95 -9.10 8.45 -10.44
CA GLU A 95 -9.65 9.78 -10.68
C GLU A 95 -8.60 10.73 -11.24
N LYS A 96 -7.39 10.66 -10.69
CA LYS A 96 -6.33 11.55 -11.14
C LYS A 96 -5.86 11.24 -12.55
N ASP A 97 -5.96 9.98 -12.96
CA ASP A 97 -5.53 9.58 -14.30
C ASP A 97 -6.56 9.96 -15.36
N GLU A 98 -7.76 10.25 -14.96
CA GLU A 98 -8.79 10.72 -15.88
C GLU A 98 -8.74 12.23 -15.97
#